data_f68b4226deaf7d6fda5dc7c272dc21e8
#
_entry.id   f68b4226deaf7d6fda5dc7c272dc21e8
#
_cell.length_a   1.000
_cell.length_b   1.000
_cell.length_c   1.000
_cell.angle_alpha   90.00
_cell.angle_beta   90.00
_cell.angle_gamma   90.00
#
_symmetry.space_group_name_H-M   'P 1'
#
loop_
_entity.id
_entity.type
_entity.pdbx_description
1 polymer ?
#
loop_
_entity_poly.entity_id
_entity_poly.type
_entity_poly.pdbx_seq_one_letter_code
_entity_poly.pdbx_strand_id
1 'polypeptide(L)'
;MCGRWLESQRGVNLPSPQITRRTLLALTAGAFAWPARLSAAPLPRIAVIDWAMLETALAIGVVPVAATELIQFRQIAIEPEVPQTVADLGLRGAPNMELLRILAPDLILSSSFYEYRRAAFERVAPVFSATVYQVGTPPFDPARDAMLALGRKLGLEAAAQNYIAATEAEIESLRQRVKNRIHRPVLLISIGDISHFRAFGGDSMFGDVLGRIGLTNAWKGTTSYSATAPVGIEALANIPQADIVVIGPVPPEAREILPRSPIWNALPAVSEGRVAMLDAIDHFGGLPAARRFVRLLGQAGSFLADPNG
;
A
#
# COMPACT_ATOMS: atom_id res chain seq x y z
N MET A 1 44.98 -36.00 90.37
CA MET A 1 43.63 -36.54 90.66
C MET A 1 42.87 -36.51 89.37
N CYS A 2 42.72 -37.67 88.81
CA CYS A 2 41.48 -38.40 88.56
C CYS A 2 40.47 -37.59 87.76
N GLY A 3 39.91 -38.01 86.69
CA GLY A 3 39.73 -39.32 86.13
C GLY A 3 39.00 -39.23 84.82
N ARG A 4 39.16 -40.24 84.05
CA ARG A 4 38.41 -40.75 82.90
C ARG A 4 36.93 -40.33 82.74
N TRP A 5 36.48 -40.21 81.43
CA TRP A 5 35.46 -41.12 80.88
C TRP A 5 35.47 -41.04 79.33
N LEU A 6 35.50 -42.21 78.71
CA LEU A 6 35.35 -42.57 77.35
C LEU A 6 33.86 -42.68 76.94
N GLU A 7 33.64 -42.81 75.65
CA GLU A 7 32.44 -43.31 74.94
C GLU A 7 31.53 -42.20 74.42
N SER A 8 31.03 -42.21 73.19
CA SER A 8 30.87 -43.22 72.17
C SER A 8 30.58 -42.55 70.81
N GLN A 9 31.42 -42.79 69.82
CA GLN A 9 31.11 -42.39 68.41
C GLN A 9 30.24 -43.48 67.83
N ARG A 10 28.93 -43.23 67.63
CA ARG A 10 28.09 -44.05 66.71
C ARG A 10 28.10 -43.36 65.33
N GLY A 11 28.84 -43.95 64.39
CA GLY A 11 28.76 -43.59 62.98
C GLY A 11 27.38 -43.92 62.44
N VAL A 12 26.70 -42.90 61.92
CA VAL A 12 25.52 -43.08 61.10
C VAL A 12 26.00 -43.32 59.70
N ASN A 13 25.92 -44.58 59.21
CA ASN A 13 26.16 -44.95 57.80
C ASN A 13 24.92 -44.53 57.01
N LEU A 14 25.05 -43.43 56.24
CA LEU A 14 24.09 -43.09 55.21
C LEU A 14 24.41 -43.91 53.96
N PRO A 15 23.44 -44.63 53.39
CA PRO A 15 23.66 -45.35 52.13
C PRO A 15 23.79 -44.37 50.97
N SER A 16 24.94 -44.42 50.26
CA SER A 16 25.14 -43.72 49.00
C SER A 16 24.13 -44.20 47.94
N PRO A 17 23.42 -43.31 47.25
CA PRO A 17 22.52 -43.70 46.20
C PRO A 17 23.32 -44.26 45.02
N GLN A 18 23.20 -45.52 44.78
CA GLN A 18 23.76 -46.18 43.60
C GLN A 18 22.91 -45.81 42.37
N ILE A 19 23.38 -44.88 41.55
CA ILE A 19 22.75 -44.55 40.24
C ILE A 19 23.09 -45.68 39.30
N THR A 20 22.13 -46.57 39.09
CA THR A 20 22.25 -47.66 38.09
C THR A 20 22.13 -47.12 36.65
N ARG A 21 22.85 -47.73 35.72
CA ARG A 21 22.80 -47.37 34.31
C ARG A 21 21.39 -47.34 33.69
N ARG A 22 20.40 -47.95 34.28
CA ARG A 22 19.01 -47.91 33.88
C ARG A 22 18.30 -46.61 34.24
N THR A 23 18.71 -45.96 35.34
CA THR A 23 18.14 -44.66 35.76
C THR A 23 18.66 -43.50 34.92
N LEU A 24 19.87 -43.61 34.33
CA LEU A 24 20.42 -42.58 33.45
C LEU A 24 19.76 -42.60 32.03
N LEU A 25 19.24 -43.77 31.59
CA LEU A 25 18.57 -43.91 30.29
C LEU A 25 17.09 -43.43 30.31
N ALA A 26 16.50 -43.31 31.48
CA ALA A 26 15.11 -42.79 31.62
C ALA A 26 15.02 -41.27 31.61
N LEU A 27 16.13 -40.54 31.85
CA LEU A 27 16.18 -39.06 31.89
C LEU A 27 16.49 -38.42 30.53
N THR A 28 16.92 -39.20 29.51
CA THR A 28 17.22 -38.67 28.16
C THR A 28 16.06 -38.81 27.17
N ALA A 29 14.94 -39.46 27.52
CA ALA A 29 13.80 -39.64 26.62
C ALA A 29 12.79 -38.48 26.64
N GLY A 30 13.00 -37.43 27.43
CA GLY A 30 12.02 -36.36 27.66
C GLY A 30 12.28 -35.02 26.94
N ALA A 31 13.28 -34.88 26.09
CA ALA A 31 13.71 -33.57 25.57
C ALA A 31 13.72 -33.41 24.06
N PHE A 32 13.05 -34.27 23.32
CA PHE A 32 12.74 -34.00 21.90
C PHE A 32 11.25 -33.62 21.77
N ALA A 33 10.85 -32.52 22.44
CA ALA A 33 9.72 -31.74 21.94
C ALA A 33 10.19 -31.08 20.62
N TRP A 34 9.99 -31.77 19.50
CA TRP A 34 10.05 -31.15 18.20
C TRP A 34 9.11 -29.94 18.23
N PRO A 35 9.56 -28.71 17.92
CA PRO A 35 8.61 -27.63 17.80
C PRO A 35 7.61 -28.08 16.74
N ALA A 36 6.36 -28.30 17.14
CA ALA A 36 5.28 -28.48 16.21
C ALA A 36 5.33 -27.23 15.31
N ARG A 37 5.81 -27.38 14.07
CA ARG A 37 5.65 -26.35 13.06
C ARG A 37 4.15 -26.16 12.99
N LEU A 38 3.65 -25.06 13.55
CA LEU A 38 2.29 -24.59 13.21
C LEU A 38 2.33 -24.46 11.68
N SER A 39 1.82 -25.46 10.99
CA SER A 39 1.56 -25.37 9.57
C SER A 39 0.49 -24.29 9.45
N ALA A 40 0.88 -23.11 9.00
CA ALA A 40 -0.11 -22.07 8.67
C ALA A 40 -1.10 -22.71 7.70
N ALA A 41 -2.39 -22.61 7.99
CA ALA A 41 -3.42 -23.07 7.07
C ALA A 41 -3.16 -22.42 5.70
N PRO A 42 -3.34 -23.15 4.60
CA PRO A 42 -3.14 -22.56 3.27
C PRO A 42 -4.06 -21.35 3.12
N LEU A 43 -3.52 -20.28 2.52
CA LEU A 43 -4.30 -19.08 2.24
C LEU A 43 -5.49 -19.45 1.33
N PRO A 44 -6.65 -18.82 1.55
CA PRO A 44 -7.81 -19.04 0.69
C PRO A 44 -7.50 -18.60 -0.75
N ARG A 45 -8.17 -19.21 -1.71
CA ARG A 45 -8.13 -18.81 -3.12
C ARG A 45 -8.90 -17.49 -3.27
N ILE A 46 -8.22 -16.41 -3.63
CA ILE A 46 -8.80 -15.07 -3.65
C ILE A 46 -8.99 -14.60 -5.09
N ALA A 47 -10.17 -14.05 -5.40
CA ALA A 47 -10.39 -13.24 -6.59
C ALA A 47 -10.55 -11.77 -6.19
N VAL A 48 -10.09 -10.84 -7.02
CA VAL A 48 -10.11 -9.41 -6.70
C VAL A 48 -10.78 -8.61 -7.82
N ILE A 49 -11.74 -7.76 -7.45
CA ILE A 49 -12.48 -6.92 -8.38
C ILE A 49 -11.92 -5.49 -8.40
N ASP A 50 -11.54 -4.97 -7.25
CA ASP A 50 -11.08 -3.59 -7.07
C ASP A 50 -9.54 -3.50 -7.07
N TRP A 51 -8.97 -2.49 -7.71
CA TRP A 51 -7.52 -2.35 -7.80
C TRP A 51 -6.84 -1.94 -6.50
N ALA A 52 -7.47 -1.08 -5.68
CA ALA A 52 -6.91 -0.77 -4.36
C ALA A 52 -6.83 -2.02 -3.48
N MET A 53 -7.81 -2.93 -3.61
CA MET A 53 -7.80 -4.21 -2.92
C MET A 53 -6.79 -5.19 -3.53
N LEU A 54 -6.54 -5.12 -4.86
CA LEU A 54 -5.50 -5.92 -5.51
C LEU A 54 -4.10 -5.50 -5.04
N GLU A 55 -3.81 -4.20 -5.07
CA GLU A 55 -2.58 -3.65 -4.51
C GLU A 55 -2.39 -4.06 -3.04
N THR A 56 -3.44 -3.94 -2.24
CA THR A 56 -3.42 -4.29 -0.82
C THR A 56 -3.11 -5.77 -0.60
N ALA A 57 -3.76 -6.67 -1.35
CA ALA A 57 -3.52 -8.11 -1.26
C ALA A 57 -2.07 -8.47 -1.64
N LEU A 58 -1.59 -7.96 -2.77
CA LEU A 58 -0.22 -8.19 -3.24
C LEU A 58 0.82 -7.65 -2.26
N ALA A 59 0.58 -6.47 -1.67
CA ALA A 59 1.49 -5.83 -0.72
C ALA A 59 1.69 -6.64 0.57
N ILE A 60 0.69 -7.39 1.00
CA ILE A 60 0.79 -8.30 2.17
C ILE A 60 1.16 -9.73 1.79
N GLY A 61 1.61 -9.96 0.54
CA GLY A 61 2.11 -11.25 0.07
C GLY A 61 1.04 -12.21 -0.45
N VAL A 62 -0.16 -11.75 -0.75
CA VAL A 62 -1.26 -12.57 -1.27
C VAL A 62 -1.38 -12.41 -2.77
N VAL A 63 -1.08 -13.49 -3.51
CA VAL A 63 -1.28 -13.56 -4.96
C VAL A 63 -2.67 -14.13 -5.24
N PRO A 64 -3.59 -13.36 -5.85
CA PRO A 64 -4.93 -13.86 -6.14
C PRO A 64 -4.92 -14.86 -7.29
N VAL A 65 -5.96 -15.70 -7.38
CA VAL A 65 -6.16 -16.59 -8.54
C VAL A 65 -6.68 -15.84 -9.76
N ALA A 66 -7.37 -14.72 -9.55
CA ALA A 66 -7.89 -13.87 -10.59
C ALA A 66 -8.06 -12.42 -10.12
N ALA A 67 -7.94 -11.49 -11.04
CA ALA A 67 -8.29 -10.08 -10.82
C ALA A 67 -8.80 -9.44 -12.12
N THR A 68 -9.26 -8.20 -12.04
CA THR A 68 -9.86 -7.48 -13.17
C THR A 68 -8.86 -6.54 -13.84
N GLU A 69 -9.02 -6.34 -15.16
CA GLU A 69 -8.29 -5.34 -15.97
C GLU A 69 -6.75 -5.42 -15.82
N LEU A 70 -6.20 -6.63 -15.80
CA LEU A 70 -4.80 -6.85 -15.48
C LEU A 70 -3.83 -6.26 -16.49
N ILE A 71 -4.24 -6.08 -17.74
CA ILE A 71 -3.43 -5.41 -18.77
C ILE A 71 -3.18 -3.96 -18.36
N GLN A 72 -4.23 -3.23 -18.03
CA GLN A 72 -4.14 -1.84 -17.57
C GLN A 72 -3.48 -1.74 -16.21
N PHE A 73 -3.77 -2.66 -15.28
CA PHE A 73 -3.15 -2.67 -13.95
C PHE A 73 -1.61 -2.69 -14.05
N ARG A 74 -1.06 -3.57 -14.90
CA ARG A 74 0.40 -3.65 -15.12
C ARG A 74 1.01 -2.40 -15.72
N GLN A 75 0.22 -1.60 -16.44
CA GLN A 75 0.67 -0.36 -17.10
C GLN A 75 0.53 0.87 -16.19
N ILE A 76 -0.43 0.87 -15.27
CA ILE A 76 -0.81 2.04 -14.47
C ILE A 76 -0.34 1.90 -13.03
N ALA A 77 -0.72 0.83 -12.34
CA ALA A 77 -0.31 0.62 -10.95
C ALA A 77 1.19 0.27 -10.85
N ILE A 78 1.69 -0.59 -11.76
CA ILE A 78 3.07 -1.04 -11.87
C ILE A 78 3.55 -1.81 -10.63
N GLU A 79 3.28 -1.30 -9.45
CA GLU A 79 3.66 -1.88 -8.15
C GLU A 79 2.46 -1.93 -7.19
N PRO A 80 2.30 -3.04 -6.46
CA PRO A 80 3.07 -4.29 -6.51
C PRO A 80 2.87 -5.04 -7.83
N GLU A 81 3.91 -5.75 -8.30
CA GLU A 81 3.83 -6.54 -9.53
C GLU A 81 2.79 -7.67 -9.38
N VAL A 82 1.93 -7.81 -10.38
CA VAL A 82 0.96 -8.91 -10.44
C VAL A 82 1.52 -10.03 -11.34
N PRO A 83 1.68 -11.26 -10.82
CA PRO A 83 2.19 -12.39 -11.59
C PRO A 83 1.34 -12.71 -12.82
N GLN A 84 1.99 -13.21 -13.87
CA GLN A 84 1.31 -13.60 -15.12
C GLN A 84 0.35 -14.78 -14.95
N THR A 85 0.48 -15.55 -13.87
CA THR A 85 -0.41 -16.68 -13.53
C THR A 85 -1.78 -16.26 -13.04
N VAL A 86 -1.97 -14.97 -12.68
CA VAL A 86 -3.26 -14.43 -12.25
C VAL A 86 -4.16 -14.27 -13.47
N ALA A 87 -5.35 -14.89 -13.44
CA ALA A 87 -6.31 -14.84 -14.53
C ALA A 87 -6.98 -13.46 -14.62
N ASP A 88 -7.14 -12.93 -15.83
CA ASP A 88 -7.84 -11.66 -16.04
C ASP A 88 -9.34 -11.88 -16.18
N LEU A 89 -10.12 -11.28 -15.31
CA LEU A 89 -11.59 -11.32 -15.29
C LEU A 89 -12.21 -10.28 -16.23
N GLY A 90 -11.42 -9.49 -16.96
CA GLY A 90 -11.90 -8.38 -17.78
C GLY A 90 -12.34 -7.17 -16.96
N LEU A 91 -13.33 -6.43 -17.44
CA LEU A 91 -13.71 -5.12 -16.87
C LEU A 91 -14.21 -5.20 -15.43
N ARG A 92 -13.75 -4.31 -14.56
CA ARG A 92 -14.18 -4.19 -13.15
C ARG A 92 -15.69 -4.03 -13.00
N GLY A 93 -16.29 -3.19 -13.83
CA GLY A 93 -17.75 -2.98 -13.84
C GLY A 93 -18.56 -4.16 -14.37
N ALA A 94 -17.94 -5.04 -15.16
CA ALA A 94 -18.58 -6.21 -15.80
C ALA A 94 -17.60 -7.40 -15.89
N PRO A 95 -17.14 -7.94 -14.74
CA PRO A 95 -16.19 -9.05 -14.77
C PRO A 95 -16.82 -10.32 -15.34
N ASN A 96 -15.98 -11.18 -15.91
CA ASN A 96 -16.39 -12.48 -16.43
C ASN A 96 -16.82 -13.41 -15.29
N MET A 97 -18.13 -13.46 -15.04
CA MET A 97 -18.73 -14.23 -13.95
C MET A 97 -18.66 -15.75 -14.19
N GLU A 98 -18.54 -16.20 -15.43
CA GLU A 98 -18.39 -17.62 -15.75
C GLU A 98 -16.97 -18.07 -15.39
N LEU A 99 -15.94 -17.33 -15.82
CA LEU A 99 -14.56 -17.60 -15.44
C LEU A 99 -14.38 -17.53 -13.91
N LEU A 100 -15.02 -16.56 -13.24
CA LEU A 100 -14.97 -16.44 -11.80
C LEU A 100 -15.53 -17.70 -11.10
N ARG A 101 -16.64 -18.28 -11.61
CA ARG A 101 -17.20 -19.54 -11.08
C ARG A 101 -16.29 -20.75 -11.34
N ILE A 102 -15.69 -20.83 -12.55
CA ILE A 102 -14.76 -21.91 -12.90
C ILE A 102 -13.53 -21.90 -12.00
N LEU A 103 -13.01 -20.70 -11.69
CA LEU A 103 -11.85 -20.54 -10.80
C LEU A 103 -12.16 -20.85 -9.34
N ALA A 104 -13.44 -20.89 -8.97
CA ALA A 104 -13.94 -21.26 -7.64
C ALA A 104 -13.11 -20.62 -6.50
N PRO A 105 -13.11 -19.27 -6.36
CA PRO A 105 -12.43 -18.63 -5.24
C PRO A 105 -13.16 -18.91 -3.92
N ASP A 106 -12.41 -18.89 -2.82
CA ASP A 106 -12.96 -18.99 -1.46
C ASP A 106 -13.38 -17.62 -0.92
N LEU A 107 -12.85 -16.53 -1.50
CA LEU A 107 -13.09 -15.15 -1.11
C LEU A 107 -12.97 -14.21 -2.30
N ILE A 108 -13.87 -13.23 -2.38
CA ILE A 108 -13.80 -12.15 -3.37
C ILE A 108 -13.51 -10.83 -2.65
N LEU A 109 -12.48 -10.12 -3.08
CA LEU A 109 -12.17 -8.77 -2.61
C LEU A 109 -12.80 -7.73 -3.53
N SER A 110 -13.47 -6.76 -2.93
CA SER A 110 -14.19 -5.69 -3.64
C SER A 110 -14.07 -4.37 -2.87
N SER A 111 -14.69 -3.32 -3.39
CA SER A 111 -14.83 -2.03 -2.70
C SER A 111 -16.25 -1.49 -2.81
N SER A 112 -16.49 -0.36 -2.12
CA SER A 112 -17.78 0.36 -2.20
C SER A 112 -18.17 0.76 -3.62
N PHE A 113 -17.22 0.94 -4.53
CA PHE A 113 -17.50 1.24 -5.95
C PHE A 113 -18.27 0.14 -6.66
N TYR A 114 -18.14 -1.12 -6.21
CA TYR A 114 -18.77 -2.30 -6.83
C TYR A 114 -19.83 -2.94 -5.93
N GLU A 115 -20.27 -2.26 -4.88
CA GLU A 115 -21.25 -2.77 -3.92
C GLU A 115 -22.58 -3.12 -4.59
N TYR A 116 -22.97 -2.42 -5.64
CA TYR A 116 -24.15 -2.72 -6.46
C TYR A 116 -24.12 -4.12 -7.11
N ARG A 117 -22.94 -4.76 -7.19
CA ARG A 117 -22.75 -6.12 -7.70
C ARG A 117 -22.55 -7.17 -6.61
N ARG A 118 -22.50 -6.78 -5.34
CA ARG A 118 -22.25 -7.68 -4.21
C ARG A 118 -23.08 -8.95 -4.29
N ALA A 119 -24.40 -8.84 -4.47
CA ALA A 119 -25.31 -10.01 -4.54
C ALA A 119 -24.96 -10.98 -5.69
N ALA A 120 -24.36 -10.49 -6.78
CA ALA A 120 -23.89 -11.34 -7.87
C ALA A 120 -22.60 -12.07 -7.49
N PHE A 121 -21.68 -11.41 -6.81
CA PHE A 121 -20.43 -12.00 -6.34
C PHE A 121 -20.68 -13.04 -5.23
N GLU A 122 -21.57 -12.76 -4.29
CA GLU A 122 -21.91 -13.65 -3.17
C GLU A 122 -22.56 -14.98 -3.61
N ARG A 123 -23.09 -15.04 -4.85
CA ARG A 123 -23.50 -16.32 -5.45
C ARG A 123 -22.30 -17.20 -5.87
N VAL A 124 -21.08 -16.67 -5.86
CA VAL A 124 -19.86 -17.42 -6.18
C VAL A 124 -19.07 -17.71 -4.92
N ALA A 125 -18.76 -16.67 -4.12
CA ALA A 125 -18.00 -16.80 -2.88
C ALA A 125 -18.32 -15.63 -1.94
N PRO A 126 -18.04 -15.73 -0.63
CA PRO A 126 -18.13 -14.62 0.31
C PRO A 126 -17.35 -13.41 -0.18
N VAL A 127 -17.89 -12.20 0.07
CA VAL A 127 -17.28 -10.93 -0.36
C VAL A 127 -16.71 -10.20 0.85
N PHE A 128 -15.44 -9.82 0.76
CA PHE A 128 -14.82 -8.82 1.62
C PHE A 128 -14.77 -7.50 0.85
N SER A 129 -15.43 -6.48 1.36
CA SER A 129 -15.47 -5.15 0.76
C SER A 129 -14.89 -4.13 1.73
N ALA A 130 -14.04 -3.24 1.21
CA ALA A 130 -13.50 -2.12 1.97
C ALA A 130 -13.74 -0.81 1.22
N THR A 131 -14.01 0.26 1.97
CA THR A 131 -14.18 1.60 1.41
C THR A 131 -12.91 2.40 1.64
N VAL A 132 -12.17 2.66 0.56
CA VAL A 132 -10.97 3.50 0.59
C VAL A 132 -11.32 4.95 0.23
N TYR A 133 -12.11 5.13 -0.82
CA TYR A 133 -12.46 6.45 -1.33
C TYR A 133 -13.88 6.84 -1.00
N GLN A 134 -14.03 8.02 -0.37
CA GLN A 134 -15.30 8.69 -0.09
C GLN A 134 -15.15 10.17 -0.43
N VAL A 135 -16.23 10.78 -0.89
CA VAL A 135 -16.25 12.22 -1.21
C VAL A 135 -15.83 13.05 0.00
N GLY A 136 -14.83 13.91 -0.18
CA GLY A 136 -14.34 14.83 0.84
C GLY A 136 -13.55 14.18 1.98
N THR A 137 -13.23 12.89 1.90
CA THR A 137 -12.47 12.16 2.93
C THR A 137 -11.08 11.82 2.43
N PRO A 138 -9.99 12.21 3.14
CA PRO A 138 -8.64 11.79 2.82
C PRO A 138 -8.49 10.27 2.87
N PRO A 139 -7.98 9.60 1.82
CA PRO A 139 -8.09 8.15 1.67
C PRO A 139 -6.98 7.33 2.35
N PHE A 140 -5.92 7.95 2.86
CA PHE A 140 -4.78 7.21 3.44
C PHE A 140 -5.19 6.37 4.66
N ASP A 141 -5.90 6.95 5.62
CA ASP A 141 -6.34 6.23 6.82
C ASP A 141 -7.37 5.13 6.48
N PRO A 142 -8.40 5.36 5.63
CA PRO A 142 -9.24 4.29 5.12
C PRO A 142 -8.46 3.15 4.42
N ALA A 143 -7.44 3.46 3.62
CA ALA A 143 -6.60 2.45 2.97
C ALA A 143 -5.77 1.64 3.98
N ARG A 144 -5.23 2.31 5.02
CA ARG A 144 -4.53 1.66 6.13
C ARG A 144 -5.48 0.69 6.87
N ASP A 145 -6.67 1.14 7.19
CA ASP A 145 -7.67 0.35 7.92
C ASP A 145 -8.16 -0.83 7.09
N ALA A 146 -8.32 -0.66 5.77
CA ALA A 146 -8.63 -1.75 4.82
C ALA A 146 -7.51 -2.80 4.80
N MET A 147 -6.25 -2.39 4.76
CA MET A 147 -5.09 -3.30 4.80
C MET A 147 -5.03 -4.09 6.12
N LEU A 148 -5.24 -3.43 7.27
CA LEU A 148 -5.29 -4.10 8.57
C LEU A 148 -6.46 -5.09 8.66
N ALA A 149 -7.65 -4.70 8.16
CA ALA A 149 -8.83 -5.55 8.18
C ALA A 149 -8.64 -6.79 7.29
N LEU A 150 -8.05 -6.63 6.10
CA LEU A 150 -7.70 -7.76 5.23
C LEU A 150 -6.63 -8.65 5.87
N GLY A 151 -5.59 -8.05 6.45
CA GLY A 151 -4.52 -8.78 7.16
C GLY A 151 -5.09 -9.65 8.28
N ARG A 152 -5.96 -9.11 9.13
CA ARG A 152 -6.66 -9.88 10.19
C ARG A 152 -7.50 -11.02 9.62
N LYS A 153 -8.28 -10.73 8.56
CA LYS A 153 -9.14 -11.73 7.91
C LYS A 153 -8.35 -12.92 7.37
N LEU A 154 -7.13 -12.69 6.92
CA LEU A 154 -6.27 -13.71 6.29
C LEU A 154 -5.19 -14.28 7.22
N GLY A 155 -5.11 -13.84 8.49
CA GLY A 155 -4.04 -14.24 9.41
C GLY A 155 -2.67 -13.65 9.04
N LEU A 156 -2.65 -12.53 8.32
CA LEU A 156 -1.46 -11.83 7.83
C LEU A 156 -1.31 -10.45 8.49
N GLU A 157 -1.79 -10.28 9.72
CA GLU A 157 -1.79 -8.99 10.41
C GLU A 157 -0.39 -8.40 10.55
N ALA A 158 0.61 -9.23 10.86
CA ALA A 158 2.00 -8.78 10.96
C ALA A 158 2.54 -8.24 9.62
N ALA A 159 2.20 -8.87 8.48
CA ALA A 159 2.59 -8.39 7.16
C ALA A 159 1.94 -7.03 6.85
N ALA A 160 0.65 -6.88 7.18
CA ALA A 160 -0.07 -5.61 7.03
C ALA A 160 0.55 -4.50 7.89
N GLN A 161 0.82 -4.76 9.16
CA GLN A 161 1.45 -3.81 10.09
C GLN A 161 2.84 -3.39 9.60
N ASN A 162 3.66 -4.33 9.14
CA ASN A 162 4.99 -4.06 8.61
C ASN A 162 4.93 -3.17 7.36
N TYR A 163 3.99 -3.44 6.44
CA TYR A 163 3.83 -2.63 5.23
C TYR A 163 3.40 -1.19 5.56
N ILE A 164 2.44 -1.04 6.48
CA ILE A 164 1.97 0.27 6.97
C ILE A 164 3.13 1.05 7.60
N ALA A 165 3.85 0.44 8.54
CA ALA A 165 4.97 1.08 9.23
C ALA A 165 6.07 1.51 8.25
N ALA A 166 6.39 0.70 7.23
CA ALA A 166 7.34 1.05 6.19
C ALA A 166 6.85 2.24 5.35
N THR A 167 5.54 2.28 5.01
CA THR A 167 4.96 3.39 4.25
C THR A 167 4.99 4.70 5.04
N GLU A 168 4.61 4.66 6.32
CA GLU A 168 4.63 5.82 7.21
C GLU A 168 6.07 6.33 7.44
N ALA A 169 7.05 5.43 7.56
CA ALA A 169 8.45 5.78 7.68
C ALA A 169 8.99 6.48 6.42
N GLU A 170 8.59 6.06 5.22
CA GLU A 170 8.96 6.73 3.96
C GLU A 170 8.33 8.13 3.87
N ILE A 171 7.06 8.28 4.26
CA ILE A 171 6.38 9.60 4.34
C ILE A 171 7.14 10.51 5.32
N GLU A 172 7.45 10.02 6.52
CA GLU A 172 8.18 10.82 7.52
C GLU A 172 9.59 11.17 7.05
N SER A 173 10.30 10.26 6.40
CA SER A 173 11.62 10.53 5.82
C SER A 173 11.55 11.65 4.78
N LEU A 174 10.54 11.66 3.91
CA LEU A 174 10.35 12.74 2.94
C LEU A 174 9.96 14.04 3.65
N ARG A 175 9.08 13.99 4.64
CA ARG A 175 8.70 15.14 5.46
C ARG A 175 9.91 15.81 6.11
N GLN A 176 10.85 15.05 6.67
CA GLN A 176 12.06 15.61 7.26
C GLN A 176 12.97 16.29 6.24
N ARG A 177 13.03 15.78 5.01
CA ARG A 177 13.82 16.39 3.94
C ARG A 177 13.29 17.76 3.50
N VAL A 178 11.97 17.98 3.59
CA VAL A 178 11.32 19.22 3.16
C VAL A 178 11.07 20.21 4.30
N LYS A 179 11.07 19.78 5.55
CA LYS A 179 10.58 20.51 6.74
C LYS A 179 11.17 21.92 6.94
N ASN A 180 12.45 22.11 6.60
CA ASN A 180 13.18 23.36 6.87
C ASN A 180 13.35 24.22 5.62
N ARG A 181 12.56 24.01 4.59
CA ARG A 181 12.63 24.72 3.32
C ARG A 181 11.35 25.50 3.08
N ILE A 182 11.45 26.60 2.37
CA ILE A 182 10.29 27.33 1.88
C ILE A 182 9.87 26.67 0.57
N HIS A 183 8.66 26.16 0.54
CA HIS A 183 8.11 25.52 -0.65
C HIS A 183 6.97 26.33 -1.23
N ARG A 184 6.89 26.37 -2.56
CA ARG A 184 5.71 26.83 -3.26
C ARG A 184 4.57 25.83 -3.05
N PRO A 185 3.30 26.25 -3.12
CA PRO A 185 2.19 25.29 -3.21
C PRO A 185 2.36 24.36 -4.40
N VAL A 186 1.98 23.11 -4.24
CA VAL A 186 2.13 22.07 -5.27
C VAL A 186 0.79 21.79 -5.91
N LEU A 187 0.71 21.89 -7.22
CA LEU A 187 -0.46 21.50 -7.99
C LEU A 187 -0.25 20.08 -8.54
N LEU A 188 -1.04 19.13 -8.03
CA LEU A 188 -1.01 17.74 -8.47
C LEU A 188 -2.03 17.57 -9.60
N ILE A 189 -1.58 17.13 -10.77
CA ILE A 189 -2.47 16.92 -11.93
C ILE A 189 -2.20 15.59 -12.64
N SER A 190 -3.17 15.14 -13.41
CA SER A 190 -2.98 14.18 -14.49
C SER A 190 -3.41 14.82 -15.81
N ILE A 191 -2.65 14.58 -16.88
CA ILE A 191 -2.98 15.06 -18.21
C ILE A 191 -3.99 14.07 -18.85
N GLY A 192 -5.16 14.58 -19.22
CA GLY A 192 -6.18 13.79 -19.87
C GLY A 192 -6.00 13.72 -21.40
N ASP A 193 -5.67 14.84 -21.98
CA ASP A 193 -5.37 15.03 -23.42
C ASP A 193 -4.55 16.30 -23.63
N ILE A 194 -4.40 16.75 -24.88
CA ILE A 194 -3.61 17.95 -25.23
C ILE A 194 -4.20 19.28 -24.70
N SER A 195 -5.45 19.26 -24.25
CA SER A 195 -6.21 20.47 -23.87
C SER A 195 -6.76 20.40 -22.44
N HIS A 196 -6.75 19.23 -21.80
CA HIS A 196 -7.38 19.02 -20.51
C HIS A 196 -6.48 18.30 -19.51
N PHE A 197 -6.63 18.71 -18.26
CA PHE A 197 -6.07 18.04 -17.09
C PHE A 197 -7.15 17.74 -16.06
N ARG A 198 -6.83 16.92 -15.08
CA ARG A 198 -7.57 16.76 -13.83
C ARG A 198 -6.66 17.13 -12.67
N ALA A 199 -7.16 17.95 -11.73
CA ALA A 199 -6.43 18.26 -10.51
C ALA A 199 -6.83 17.29 -9.40
N PHE A 200 -5.86 16.89 -8.58
CA PHE A 200 -6.07 16.05 -7.41
C PHE A 200 -6.25 16.90 -6.15
N GLY A 201 -7.36 16.71 -5.45
CA GLY A 201 -7.70 17.39 -4.19
C GLY A 201 -7.16 16.70 -2.95
N GLY A 202 -7.54 17.21 -1.79
CA GLY A 202 -7.22 16.59 -0.50
C GLY A 202 -7.92 15.26 -0.23
N ASP A 203 -8.95 14.93 -1.02
CA ASP A 203 -9.66 13.65 -1.03
C ASP A 203 -9.05 12.63 -2.01
N SER A 204 -7.89 12.93 -2.59
CA SER A 204 -7.06 12.00 -3.34
C SER A 204 -5.94 11.42 -2.46
N MET A 205 -5.47 10.23 -2.79
CA MET A 205 -4.29 9.64 -2.12
C MET A 205 -3.08 10.56 -2.22
N PHE A 206 -2.87 11.16 -3.38
CA PHE A 206 -1.73 12.06 -3.62
C PHE A 206 -1.83 13.36 -2.82
N GLY A 207 -3.02 13.96 -2.75
CA GLY A 207 -3.27 15.18 -1.96
C GLY A 207 -3.19 14.95 -0.46
N ASP A 208 -3.68 13.81 0.04
CA ASP A 208 -3.55 13.41 1.45
C ASP A 208 -2.08 13.21 1.82
N VAL A 209 -1.34 12.42 1.02
CA VAL A 209 0.11 12.21 1.23
C VAL A 209 0.88 13.51 1.15
N LEU A 210 0.56 14.41 0.19
CA LEU A 210 1.19 15.73 0.08
C LEU A 210 1.04 16.51 1.40
N GLY A 211 -0.15 16.53 1.98
CA GLY A 211 -0.40 17.16 3.28
C GLY A 211 0.40 16.49 4.43
N ARG A 212 0.50 15.16 4.44
CA ARG A 212 1.24 14.39 5.44
C ARG A 212 2.75 14.66 5.42
N ILE A 213 3.33 14.94 4.25
CA ILE A 213 4.73 15.37 4.13
C ILE A 213 4.94 16.84 4.42
N GLY A 214 3.87 17.61 4.67
CA GLY A 214 3.93 19.02 5.07
C GLY A 214 3.95 20.02 3.90
N LEU A 215 3.61 19.56 2.69
CA LEU A 215 3.49 20.44 1.52
C LEU A 215 2.03 20.88 1.32
N THR A 216 1.85 22.07 0.77
CA THR A 216 0.54 22.66 0.54
C THR A 216 0.01 22.30 -0.86
N ASN A 217 -1.18 21.72 -0.94
CA ASN A 217 -1.85 21.52 -2.22
C ASN A 217 -2.36 22.88 -2.76
N ALA A 218 -1.98 23.20 -3.98
CA ALA A 218 -2.38 24.45 -4.65
C ALA A 218 -3.84 24.43 -5.12
N TRP A 219 -4.41 23.25 -5.39
CA TRP A 219 -5.79 23.12 -5.81
C TRP A 219 -6.73 23.38 -4.62
N LYS A 220 -7.62 24.39 -4.74
CA LYS A 220 -8.61 24.78 -3.72
C LYS A 220 -10.04 24.53 -4.18
N GLY A 221 -10.22 24.13 -5.43
CA GLY A 221 -11.53 23.80 -5.99
C GLY A 221 -12.06 22.47 -5.48
N THR A 222 -13.35 22.25 -5.75
CA THR A 222 -13.99 20.97 -5.40
C THR A 222 -13.45 19.82 -6.23
N THR A 223 -13.30 18.69 -5.58
CA THR A 223 -12.98 17.40 -6.20
C THR A 223 -14.06 16.38 -5.79
N SER A 224 -14.14 15.30 -6.54
CA SER A 224 -15.06 14.21 -6.21
C SER A 224 -14.27 12.89 -6.28
N TYR A 225 -14.19 12.19 -5.16
CA TYR A 225 -13.48 10.93 -4.94
C TYR A 225 -11.95 10.97 -5.16
N SER A 226 -11.36 11.92 -5.75
CA SER A 226 -9.91 12.02 -5.95
C SER A 226 -9.53 13.19 -6.84
N ALA A 227 -10.30 13.45 -7.89
CA ALA A 227 -9.93 14.43 -8.89
C ALA A 227 -11.11 15.26 -9.37
N THR A 228 -10.79 16.36 -10.04
CA THR A 228 -11.79 17.18 -10.74
C THR A 228 -12.38 16.43 -11.95
N ALA A 229 -13.50 16.95 -12.47
CA ALA A 229 -13.83 16.77 -13.89
C ALA A 229 -12.67 17.31 -14.75
N PRO A 230 -12.60 16.96 -16.07
CA PRO A 230 -11.62 17.58 -16.94
C PRO A 230 -11.71 19.11 -16.94
N VAL A 231 -10.56 19.77 -16.82
CA VAL A 231 -10.41 21.24 -16.80
C VAL A 231 -9.49 21.62 -17.94
N GLY A 232 -9.81 22.72 -18.63
CA GLY A 232 -8.96 23.23 -19.69
C GLY A 232 -7.57 23.63 -19.19
N ILE A 233 -6.55 23.36 -19.99
CA ILE A 233 -5.15 23.54 -19.61
C ILE A 233 -4.82 25.01 -19.33
N GLU A 234 -5.55 25.95 -19.92
CA GLU A 234 -5.44 27.40 -19.67
C GLU A 234 -5.75 27.78 -18.22
N ALA A 235 -6.55 26.97 -17.51
CA ALA A 235 -6.84 27.21 -16.09
C ALA A 235 -5.60 27.13 -15.19
N LEU A 236 -4.53 26.48 -15.64
CA LEU A 236 -3.24 26.46 -14.93
C LEU A 236 -2.63 27.87 -14.81
N ALA A 237 -2.97 28.79 -15.71
CA ALA A 237 -2.53 30.19 -15.64
C ALA A 237 -3.09 30.94 -14.42
N ASN A 238 -4.19 30.45 -13.81
CA ASN A 238 -4.77 31.03 -12.59
C ASN A 238 -4.01 30.64 -11.31
N ILE A 239 -3.02 29.74 -11.40
CA ILE A 239 -2.23 29.24 -10.26
C ILE A 239 -0.72 29.43 -10.57
N PRO A 240 -0.27 30.64 -10.89
CA PRO A 240 1.06 30.89 -11.44
C PRO A 240 2.21 30.63 -10.44
N GLN A 241 1.91 30.69 -9.13
CA GLN A 241 2.91 30.46 -8.07
C GLN A 241 3.13 28.99 -7.74
N ALA A 242 2.29 28.08 -8.24
CA ALA A 242 2.41 26.67 -7.92
C ALA A 242 3.54 26.02 -8.72
N ASP A 243 4.17 25.06 -8.09
CA ASP A 243 4.93 24.04 -8.79
C ASP A 243 3.94 22.97 -9.29
N ILE A 244 4.16 22.42 -10.48
CA ILE A 244 3.27 21.43 -11.07
C ILE A 244 3.90 20.05 -10.98
N VAL A 245 3.17 19.09 -10.42
CA VAL A 245 3.51 17.67 -10.46
C VAL A 245 2.49 16.95 -11.33
N VAL A 246 2.95 16.44 -12.45
CA VAL A 246 2.13 15.63 -13.36
C VAL A 246 2.29 14.17 -12.99
N ILE A 247 1.19 13.53 -12.63
CA ILE A 247 1.13 12.10 -12.29
C ILE A 247 0.73 11.33 -13.55
N GLY A 248 1.62 10.43 -13.96
CA GLY A 248 1.38 9.58 -15.13
C GLY A 248 0.26 8.54 -14.93
N PRO A 249 -0.12 7.86 -16.02
CA PRO A 249 0.46 7.97 -17.35
C PRO A 249 0.00 9.22 -18.12
N VAL A 250 0.92 9.84 -18.85
CA VAL A 250 0.58 10.91 -19.80
C VAL A 250 0.26 10.26 -21.15
N PRO A 251 -0.89 10.58 -21.79
CA PRO A 251 -1.23 10.06 -23.10
C PRO A 251 -0.12 10.32 -24.13
N PRO A 252 0.21 9.36 -25.00
CA PRO A 252 1.29 9.52 -25.99
C PRO A 252 1.19 10.79 -26.83
N GLU A 253 -0.02 11.10 -27.30
CA GLU A 253 -0.29 12.32 -28.08
C GLU A 253 0.01 13.59 -27.26
N ALA A 254 -0.43 13.65 -25.99
CA ALA A 254 -0.16 14.80 -25.13
C ALA A 254 1.35 14.93 -24.84
N ARG A 255 2.05 13.81 -24.64
CA ARG A 255 3.51 13.79 -24.42
C ARG A 255 4.28 14.37 -25.60
N GLU A 256 3.80 14.15 -26.83
CA GLU A 256 4.43 14.69 -28.05
C GLU A 256 4.09 16.17 -28.30
N ILE A 257 2.82 16.55 -28.06
CA ILE A 257 2.32 17.87 -28.47
C ILE A 257 2.54 18.95 -27.42
N LEU A 258 2.35 18.64 -26.11
CA LEU A 258 2.46 19.66 -25.06
C LEU A 258 3.79 20.43 -25.06
N PRO A 259 4.97 19.82 -25.27
CA PRO A 259 6.23 20.58 -25.33
C PRO A 259 6.28 21.60 -26.48
N ARG A 260 5.43 21.46 -27.50
CA ARG A 260 5.32 22.38 -28.63
C ARG A 260 4.13 23.33 -28.53
N SER A 261 3.29 23.18 -27.49
CA SER A 261 2.09 23.99 -27.30
C SER A 261 2.45 25.39 -26.81
N PRO A 262 2.05 26.46 -27.54
CA PRO A 262 2.28 27.84 -27.07
C PRO A 262 1.59 28.11 -25.73
N ILE A 263 0.39 27.56 -25.50
CA ILE A 263 -0.38 27.73 -24.26
C ILE A 263 0.39 27.09 -23.11
N TRP A 264 0.85 25.84 -23.27
CA TRP A 264 1.62 25.13 -22.26
C TRP A 264 2.92 25.87 -21.92
N ASN A 265 3.68 26.28 -22.93
CA ASN A 265 4.97 26.95 -22.77
C ASN A 265 4.85 28.39 -22.21
N ALA A 266 3.69 29.03 -22.32
CA ALA A 266 3.42 30.32 -21.72
C ALA A 266 3.07 30.26 -20.23
N LEU A 267 2.82 29.05 -19.69
CA LEU A 267 2.56 28.88 -18.24
C LEU A 267 3.81 29.21 -17.42
N PRO A 268 3.72 30.05 -16.37
CA PRO A 268 4.88 30.40 -15.55
C PRO A 268 5.62 29.20 -14.97
N ALA A 269 4.87 28.18 -14.51
CA ALA A 269 5.49 26.97 -13.99
C ALA A 269 6.30 26.20 -15.04
N VAL A 270 5.88 26.24 -16.31
CA VAL A 270 6.57 25.56 -17.42
C VAL A 270 7.80 26.37 -17.87
N SER A 271 7.63 27.69 -18.10
CA SER A 271 8.71 28.58 -18.57
C SER A 271 9.84 28.72 -17.53
N GLU A 272 9.53 28.53 -16.24
CA GLU A 272 10.51 28.58 -15.14
C GLU A 272 11.04 27.17 -14.76
N GLY A 273 10.68 26.12 -15.48
CA GLY A 273 11.16 24.76 -15.22
C GLY A 273 10.59 24.11 -13.95
N ARG A 274 9.45 24.61 -13.46
CA ARG A 274 8.79 24.17 -12.21
C ARG A 274 7.74 23.09 -12.45
N VAL A 275 8.03 22.17 -13.36
CA VAL A 275 7.16 21.00 -13.67
C VAL A 275 7.92 19.71 -13.44
N ALA A 276 7.43 18.86 -12.58
CA ALA A 276 7.92 17.50 -12.41
C ALA A 276 6.95 16.49 -13.06
N MET A 277 7.49 15.55 -13.82
CA MET A 277 6.75 14.47 -14.44
C MET A 277 7.03 13.19 -13.66
N LEU A 278 6.04 12.64 -12.99
CA LEU A 278 6.14 11.35 -12.32
C LEU A 278 5.69 10.22 -13.27
N ASP A 279 6.24 9.05 -13.04
CA ASP A 279 5.81 7.83 -13.72
C ASP A 279 4.35 7.46 -13.33
N ALA A 280 3.78 6.47 -14.01
CA ALA A 280 2.39 6.07 -13.78
C ALA A 280 2.17 5.57 -12.35
N ILE A 281 1.03 5.98 -11.77
CA ILE A 281 0.54 5.55 -10.44
C ILE A 281 -0.98 5.39 -10.54
N ASP A 282 -1.54 4.36 -9.90
CA ASP A 282 -2.99 4.24 -9.83
C ASP A 282 -3.61 5.40 -9.03
N HIS A 283 -4.53 6.12 -9.67
CA HIS A 283 -5.21 7.28 -9.07
C HIS A 283 -6.19 6.89 -7.96
N PHE A 284 -6.63 5.64 -7.94
CA PHE A 284 -7.54 5.05 -6.97
C PHE A 284 -6.91 3.86 -6.23
N GLY A 285 -5.58 3.82 -6.18
CA GLY A 285 -4.84 2.77 -5.48
C GLY A 285 -4.91 2.88 -3.96
N GLY A 286 -4.41 1.84 -3.30
CA GLY A 286 -4.30 1.78 -1.85
C GLY A 286 -2.99 2.39 -1.31
N LEU A 287 -2.52 1.86 -0.15
CA LEU A 287 -1.22 2.28 0.40
C LEU A 287 -0.03 2.03 -0.55
N PRO A 288 -0.01 1.01 -1.42
CA PRO A 288 1.06 0.88 -2.42
C PRO A 288 1.16 2.08 -3.36
N ALA A 289 0.03 2.62 -3.84
CA ALA A 289 0.01 3.85 -4.63
C ALA A 289 0.55 5.05 -3.84
N ALA A 290 0.18 5.19 -2.55
CA ALA A 290 0.74 6.22 -1.67
C ALA A 290 2.26 6.11 -1.55
N ARG A 291 2.77 4.92 -1.29
CA ARG A 291 4.19 4.62 -1.15
C ARG A 291 4.98 4.90 -2.42
N ARG A 292 4.43 4.48 -3.58
CA ARG A 292 5.01 4.76 -4.88
C ARG A 292 5.06 6.28 -5.15
N PHE A 293 4.00 7.01 -4.82
CA PHE A 293 3.96 8.46 -4.95
C PHE A 293 5.05 9.14 -4.12
N VAL A 294 5.21 8.77 -2.83
CA VAL A 294 6.26 9.30 -1.95
C VAL A 294 7.65 9.09 -2.55
N ARG A 295 7.91 7.87 -3.05
CA ARG A 295 9.20 7.53 -3.63
C ARG A 295 9.49 8.34 -4.90
N LEU A 296 8.54 8.40 -5.84
CA LEU A 296 8.69 9.13 -7.10
C LEU A 296 8.83 10.65 -6.87
N LEU A 297 8.01 11.22 -5.97
CA LEU A 297 8.12 12.63 -5.60
C LEU A 297 9.47 12.92 -4.95
N GLY A 298 9.95 12.04 -4.09
CA GLY A 298 11.25 12.16 -3.44
C GLY A 298 12.45 12.06 -4.40
N GLN A 299 12.27 11.40 -5.56
CA GLN A 299 13.28 11.29 -6.63
C GLN A 299 13.25 12.48 -7.59
N ALA A 300 12.16 13.22 -7.68
CA ALA A 300 12.01 14.41 -8.51
C ALA A 300 12.83 15.61 -7.96
N GLY A 301 14.08 15.39 -7.62
CA GLY A 301 14.99 16.13 -6.76
C GLY A 301 15.11 17.67 -7.00
N SER A 302 15.04 18.15 -8.24
CA SER A 302 15.06 19.58 -8.54
C SER A 302 13.80 20.31 -8.03
N PHE A 303 12.70 19.62 -7.92
CA PHE A 303 11.40 20.12 -7.46
C PHE A 303 11.36 20.37 -5.93
N LEU A 304 12.11 19.58 -5.17
CA LEU A 304 12.24 19.73 -3.72
C LEU A 304 13.50 20.53 -3.35
N ALA A 305 14.28 21.00 -4.34
CA ALA A 305 15.42 21.88 -4.12
C ALA A 305 14.96 23.27 -3.70
N ASP A 306 15.77 23.95 -2.89
CA ASP A 306 15.51 25.32 -2.50
C ASP A 306 15.56 26.21 -3.76
N PRO A 307 14.54 27.03 -4.07
CA PRO A 307 14.56 27.94 -5.21
C PRO A 307 15.65 29.01 -5.12
N ASN A 308 16.34 29.13 -3.97
CA ASN A 308 17.41 30.11 -3.69
C ASN A 308 18.75 29.45 -3.31
N GLY A 309 18.89 28.11 -3.51
CA GLY A 309 20.13 27.39 -3.18
C GLY A 309 21.08 27.22 -4.36
#